data_c3b953e900671dd930a411759bb99693
#
_entry.id   c3b953e900671dd930a411759bb99693
#
_cell.length_a   1.000
_cell.length_b   1.000
_cell.length_c   1.000
_cell.angle_alpha   90.00
_cell.angle_beta   90.00
_cell.angle_gamma   90.00
#
_symmetry.space_group_name_H-M   'P 1'
#
loop_
_entity.id
_entity.type
_entity.pdbx_description
1 polymer ?
#
loop_
_entity_poly.entity_id
_entity_poly.type
_entity_poly.pdbx_seq_one_letter_code
_entity_poly.pdbx_strand_id
1 'polypeptide(L)'
;PTEIEPFGGAATCLGGAIRDPLSGRSYVYQAMRVTGAADPLKPVSETMPGKLPQRKLVTTAAAGYSSYGNQIGLATGQVSELYHPGYAAKRMEIGAVVGATPASHVRREEPAPGDVVILLGGRTGRDGVGGATGSSKAHKLTSLETCGAEVQKGNAPIERKLQRLFRREDACRLIKRCNDFGAGGVSVAIGELADGLHIDLNKVTRKYEGLDGTELAISESQERMAVAVAAEDAETFMKYAAEENLEATIVATVTEEKRMREVW
;
A
#
# COMPACT_ATOMS: atom_id res chain seq x y z
N PRO A 1 -5.46 3.45 11.04
CA PRO A 1 -5.83 4.87 11.05
C PRO A 1 -5.03 5.65 12.11
N THR A 2 -4.70 6.91 11.80
CA THR A 2 -3.85 7.79 12.62
C THR A 2 -4.40 8.07 14.02
N GLU A 3 -5.70 7.96 14.23
CA GLU A 3 -6.29 8.14 15.56
C GLU A 3 -5.97 7.02 16.54
N ILE A 4 -5.66 5.82 16.07
CA ILE A 4 -5.38 4.65 16.93
C ILE A 4 -3.88 4.41 16.96
N GLU A 5 -3.24 4.39 15.80
CA GLU A 5 -1.83 4.13 15.60
C GLU A 5 -1.25 5.25 14.71
N PRO A 6 -0.91 6.41 15.31
CA PRO A 6 -0.52 7.58 14.53
C PRO A 6 0.80 7.43 13.79
N PHE A 7 1.74 6.63 14.29
CA PHE A 7 3.03 6.39 13.62
C PHE A 7 2.84 5.60 12.32
N GLY A 8 2.28 4.41 12.41
CA GLY A 8 2.06 3.54 11.25
C GLY A 8 1.02 4.12 10.29
N GLY A 9 -0.04 4.76 10.81
CA GLY A 9 -1.05 5.39 9.96
C GLY A 9 -0.48 6.50 9.08
N ALA A 10 0.41 7.34 9.59
CA ALA A 10 1.08 8.37 8.80
C ALA A 10 2.14 7.78 7.85
N ALA A 11 2.89 6.78 8.31
CA ALA A 11 3.86 6.05 7.49
C ALA A 11 3.18 5.38 6.28
N THR A 12 2.07 4.67 6.53
CA THR A 12 1.28 3.99 5.49
C THR A 12 0.67 4.97 4.50
N CYS A 13 0.26 6.16 4.95
CA CYS A 13 -0.23 7.22 4.08
C CYS A 13 0.81 7.61 3.03
N LEU A 14 2.08 7.74 3.41
CA LEU A 14 3.16 8.02 2.46
C LEU A 14 3.42 6.81 1.53
N GLY A 15 3.46 5.59 2.07
CA GLY A 15 3.67 4.38 1.29
C GLY A 15 2.64 4.20 0.18
N GLY A 16 1.34 4.36 0.49
CA GLY A 16 0.27 4.32 -0.50
C GLY A 16 0.42 5.39 -1.57
N ALA A 17 0.70 6.65 -1.15
CA ALA A 17 0.92 7.75 -2.08
C ALA A 17 2.07 7.50 -3.05
N ILE A 18 3.09 6.71 -2.67
CA ILE A 18 4.21 6.34 -3.55
C ILE A 18 3.81 5.24 -4.53
N ARG A 19 3.05 4.24 -4.08
CA ARG A 19 2.68 3.09 -4.92
C ARG A 19 1.69 3.44 -6.03
N ASP A 20 0.79 4.42 -5.82
CA ASP A 20 -0.12 4.88 -6.86
C ASP A 20 0.63 5.31 -8.14
N PRO A 21 1.63 6.20 -8.09
CA PRO A 21 2.45 6.52 -9.25
C PRO A 21 3.26 5.34 -9.79
N LEU A 22 3.73 4.40 -8.93
CA LEU A 22 4.41 3.20 -9.39
C LEU A 22 3.50 2.33 -10.27
N SER A 23 2.19 2.29 -10.02
CA SER A 23 1.23 1.63 -10.90
C SER A 23 1.28 2.21 -12.33
N GLY A 24 1.58 3.50 -12.46
CA GLY A 24 1.91 4.17 -13.72
C GLY A 24 3.38 4.05 -14.15
N ARG A 25 4.21 3.27 -13.46
CA ARG A 25 5.67 3.17 -13.64
C ARG A 25 6.40 4.49 -13.36
N SER A 26 5.78 5.42 -12.64
CA SER A 26 6.41 6.69 -12.29
C SER A 26 7.20 6.57 -10.99
N TYR A 27 8.46 6.98 -11.02
CA TYR A 27 9.31 7.07 -9.83
C TYR A 27 9.01 8.36 -9.06
N VAL A 28 8.81 8.26 -7.76
CA VAL A 28 8.51 9.39 -6.88
C VAL A 28 9.80 10.06 -6.42
N TYR A 29 9.90 11.36 -6.67
CA TYR A 29 11.08 12.17 -6.34
C TYR A 29 10.89 13.03 -5.09
N GLN A 30 9.66 13.40 -4.76
CA GLN A 30 9.37 14.31 -3.67
C GLN A 30 8.01 13.99 -3.06
N ALA A 31 7.94 14.09 -1.74
CA ALA A 31 6.70 14.03 -0.97
C ALA A 31 6.33 15.40 -0.41
N MET A 32 5.06 15.58 -0.13
CA MET A 32 4.47 16.69 0.62
C MET A 32 3.51 16.12 1.66
N ARG A 33 3.31 16.85 2.75
CA ARG A 33 2.42 16.44 3.81
C ARG A 33 1.50 17.59 4.20
N VAL A 34 0.20 17.35 4.16
CA VAL A 34 -0.83 18.29 4.63
C VAL A 34 -1.68 17.60 5.69
N THR A 35 -1.78 18.21 6.86
CA THR A 35 -2.46 17.61 8.00
C THR A 35 -3.40 18.57 8.69
N GLY A 36 -4.40 18.02 9.39
CA GLY A 36 -5.30 18.79 10.25
C GLY A 36 -5.39 18.14 11.63
N ALA A 37 -5.22 18.93 12.68
CA ALA A 37 -5.29 18.51 14.07
C ALA A 37 -6.03 19.57 14.90
N ALA A 38 -6.50 19.17 16.10
CA ALA A 38 -6.87 20.18 17.10
C ALA A 38 -5.61 20.68 17.82
N ASP A 39 -5.77 21.63 18.73
CA ASP A 39 -4.67 22.29 19.43
C ASP A 39 -3.77 21.27 20.16
N PRO A 40 -2.50 21.11 19.76
CA PRO A 40 -1.57 20.19 20.40
C PRO A 40 -1.08 20.65 21.77
N LEU A 41 -1.33 21.90 22.16
CA LEU A 41 -0.99 22.44 23.48
C LEU A 41 -2.08 22.17 24.51
N LYS A 42 -3.23 21.65 24.09
CA LYS A 42 -4.33 21.32 24.98
C LYS A 42 -3.88 20.31 26.06
N PRO A 43 -4.18 20.56 27.35
CA PRO A 43 -3.83 19.64 28.42
C PRO A 43 -4.38 18.23 28.22
N VAL A 44 -3.63 17.21 28.67
CA VAL A 44 -4.08 15.81 28.55
C VAL A 44 -5.41 15.57 29.26
N SER A 45 -5.65 16.28 30.38
CA SER A 45 -6.91 16.21 31.13
C SER A 45 -8.15 16.65 30.33
N GLU A 46 -7.95 17.42 29.26
CA GLU A 46 -9.01 17.89 28.37
C GLU A 46 -9.16 17.02 27.10
N THR A 47 -8.48 15.88 27.07
CA THR A 47 -8.60 14.93 25.94
C THR A 47 -10.02 14.37 25.88
N MET A 48 -10.60 14.32 24.68
CA MET A 48 -11.92 13.70 24.48
C MET A 48 -11.90 12.24 24.91
N PRO A 49 -12.94 11.74 25.60
CA PRO A 49 -13.05 10.34 25.98
C PRO A 49 -12.84 9.39 24.81
N GLY A 50 -12.00 8.37 24.99
CA GLY A 50 -11.70 7.37 23.96
C GLY A 50 -10.79 7.85 22.81
N LYS A 51 -10.18 9.02 22.92
CA LYS A 51 -9.22 9.56 21.96
C LYS A 51 -7.82 9.68 22.55
N LEU A 52 -6.82 9.72 21.68
CA LEU A 52 -5.45 10.05 22.09
C LEU A 52 -5.31 11.58 22.26
N PRO A 53 -4.41 12.02 23.17
CA PRO A 53 -4.09 13.44 23.29
C PRO A 53 -3.58 14.03 21.97
N GLN A 54 -4.01 15.26 21.64
CA GLN A 54 -3.67 15.91 20.37
C GLN A 54 -2.15 16.02 20.15
N ARG A 55 -1.41 16.37 21.21
CA ARG A 55 0.06 16.41 21.13
C ARG A 55 0.67 15.07 20.72
N LYS A 56 0.16 13.96 21.28
CA LYS A 56 0.62 12.61 20.92
C LYS A 56 0.32 12.29 19.46
N LEU A 57 -0.89 12.59 18.99
CA LEU A 57 -1.27 12.39 17.60
C LEU A 57 -0.35 13.15 16.65
N VAL A 58 -0.16 14.45 16.87
CA VAL A 58 0.65 15.34 16.03
C VAL A 58 2.10 14.87 15.96
N THR A 59 2.76 14.69 17.10
CA THR A 59 4.19 14.37 17.15
C THR A 59 4.48 12.96 16.65
N THR A 60 3.62 12.00 16.99
CA THR A 60 3.83 10.59 16.59
C THR A 60 3.54 10.39 15.10
N ALA A 61 2.50 11.04 14.55
CA ALA A 61 2.22 11.00 13.12
C ALA A 61 3.35 11.66 12.30
N ALA A 62 3.85 12.80 12.74
CA ALA A 62 5.00 13.46 12.11
C ALA A 62 6.24 12.55 12.10
N ALA A 63 6.53 11.88 13.24
CA ALA A 63 7.62 10.94 13.34
C ALA A 63 7.46 9.73 12.40
N GLY A 64 6.24 9.19 12.25
CA GLY A 64 5.95 8.07 11.35
C GLY A 64 6.17 8.42 9.89
N TYR A 65 5.64 9.55 9.44
CA TYR A 65 5.82 10.05 8.08
C TYR A 65 7.30 10.30 7.75
N SER A 66 7.99 10.99 8.64
CA SER A 66 9.43 11.27 8.53
C SER A 66 10.26 9.99 8.50
N SER A 67 9.98 9.04 9.40
CA SER A 67 10.70 7.76 9.45
C SER A 67 10.57 6.99 8.14
N TYR A 68 9.37 6.91 7.59
CA TYR A 68 9.12 6.22 6.32
C TYR A 68 9.91 6.88 5.17
N GLY A 69 9.78 8.19 5.00
CA GLY A 69 10.49 8.94 3.97
C GLY A 69 12.01 8.81 4.08
N ASN A 70 12.57 8.90 5.30
CA ASN A 70 14.01 8.75 5.53
C ASN A 70 14.53 7.37 5.16
N GLN A 71 13.79 6.30 5.45
CA GLN A 71 14.20 4.93 5.10
C GLN A 71 14.21 4.69 3.59
N ILE A 72 13.36 5.38 2.85
CA ILE A 72 13.34 5.32 1.38
C ILE A 72 14.38 6.24 0.76
N GLY A 73 14.77 7.30 1.45
CA GLY A 73 15.59 8.39 0.92
C GLY A 73 14.76 9.41 0.13
N LEU A 74 13.48 9.60 0.51
CA LEU A 74 12.55 10.52 -0.13
C LEU A 74 12.37 11.77 0.71
N ALA A 75 12.70 12.93 0.15
CA ALA A 75 12.52 14.21 0.80
C ALA A 75 11.04 14.60 0.88
N THR A 76 10.63 15.13 2.05
CA THR A 76 9.35 15.82 2.20
C THR A 76 9.61 17.32 2.03
N GLY A 77 9.33 17.83 0.80
CA GLY A 77 9.67 19.21 0.42
C GLY A 77 8.77 20.27 1.01
N GLN A 78 7.57 19.89 1.47
CA GLN A 78 6.61 20.78 2.13
C GLN A 78 5.82 20.02 3.19
N VAL A 79 5.67 20.64 4.35
CA VAL A 79 4.80 20.19 5.43
C VAL A 79 3.91 21.36 5.86
N SER A 80 2.61 21.17 5.84
CA SER A 80 1.63 22.12 6.33
C SER A 80 0.70 21.42 7.31
N GLU A 81 0.57 21.96 8.52
CA GLU A 81 -0.37 21.44 9.51
C GLU A 81 -1.33 22.55 9.93
N LEU A 82 -2.62 22.30 9.81
CA LEU A 82 -3.69 23.21 10.18
C LEU A 82 -4.25 22.81 11.54
N TYR A 83 -4.50 23.77 12.40
CA TYR A 83 -5.08 23.55 13.72
C TYR A 83 -6.50 24.12 13.76
N HIS A 84 -7.47 23.26 14.02
CA HIS A 84 -8.87 23.64 14.13
C HIS A 84 -9.63 22.67 15.08
N PRO A 85 -10.51 23.17 15.97
CA PRO A 85 -11.24 22.33 16.92
C PRO A 85 -12.03 21.18 16.27
N GLY A 86 -12.49 21.36 15.03
CA GLY A 86 -13.19 20.32 14.27
C GLY A 86 -12.39 19.04 14.02
N TYR A 87 -11.05 19.09 14.12
CA TYR A 87 -10.18 17.91 14.01
C TYR A 87 -9.96 17.17 15.33
N ALA A 88 -10.58 17.61 16.43
CA ALA A 88 -10.42 16.94 17.73
C ALA A 88 -10.94 15.51 17.73
N ALA A 89 -12.05 15.26 17.02
CA ALA A 89 -12.66 13.94 16.91
C ALA A 89 -11.95 13.06 15.88
N LYS A 90 -11.43 13.65 14.81
CA LYS A 90 -10.76 12.95 13.72
C LYS A 90 -9.70 13.82 13.07
N ARG A 91 -8.45 13.34 13.12
CA ARG A 91 -7.32 13.96 12.46
C ARG A 91 -7.39 13.78 10.93
N MET A 92 -6.95 14.77 10.18
CA MET A 92 -6.69 14.65 8.75
C MET A 92 -5.21 14.37 8.52
N GLU A 93 -4.90 13.38 7.69
CA GLU A 93 -3.54 13.04 7.25
C GLU A 93 -3.56 12.86 5.73
N ILE A 94 -2.88 13.74 5.00
CA ILE A 94 -2.78 13.70 3.55
C ILE A 94 -1.31 13.64 3.16
N GLY A 95 -0.93 12.60 2.42
CA GLY A 95 0.31 12.52 1.69
C GLY A 95 0.09 12.89 0.22
N ALA A 96 0.95 13.74 -0.33
CA ALA A 96 0.99 14.01 -1.75
C ALA A 96 2.42 13.78 -2.25
N VAL A 97 2.56 13.38 -3.50
CA VAL A 97 3.87 13.08 -4.10
C VAL A 97 3.98 13.63 -5.51
N VAL A 98 5.21 13.83 -5.95
CA VAL A 98 5.53 14.14 -7.34
C VAL A 98 6.40 13.02 -7.89
N GLY A 99 5.89 12.36 -8.94
CA GLY A 99 6.57 11.30 -9.64
C GLY A 99 6.73 11.60 -11.12
N ALA A 100 7.74 11.03 -11.74
CA ALA A 100 7.99 11.12 -13.18
C ALA A 100 8.70 9.85 -13.67
N THR A 101 8.57 9.59 -14.98
CA THR A 101 9.29 8.52 -15.67
C THR A 101 9.50 8.91 -17.14
N PRO A 102 10.58 8.45 -17.79
CA PRO A 102 10.68 8.56 -19.24
C PRO A 102 9.53 7.84 -19.94
N ALA A 103 8.93 8.46 -20.96
CA ALA A 103 7.80 7.84 -21.67
C ALA A 103 8.17 6.49 -22.29
N SER A 104 9.44 6.29 -22.65
CA SER A 104 9.96 5.02 -23.18
C SER A 104 9.91 3.85 -22.20
N HIS A 105 9.83 4.13 -20.89
CA HIS A 105 9.72 3.09 -19.85
C HIS A 105 8.29 2.55 -19.71
N VAL A 106 7.30 3.27 -20.25
CA VAL A 106 5.89 2.93 -20.05
C VAL A 106 5.36 2.13 -21.21
N ARG A 107 5.11 0.84 -20.98
CA ARG A 107 4.29 -0.02 -21.85
C ARG A 107 2.86 0.02 -21.35
N ARG A 108 1.90 0.18 -22.25
CA ARG A 108 0.46 0.15 -21.95
C ARG A 108 -0.21 -0.80 -22.91
N GLU A 109 -0.31 -2.04 -22.53
CA GLU A 109 -0.95 -3.09 -23.30
C GLU A 109 -2.01 -3.78 -22.45
N GLU A 110 -3.10 -4.20 -23.09
CA GLU A 110 -4.07 -5.07 -22.46
C GLU A 110 -3.42 -6.45 -22.25
N PRO A 111 -3.47 -7.02 -21.03
CA PRO A 111 -3.05 -8.40 -20.84
C PRO A 111 -3.88 -9.34 -21.69
N ALA A 112 -3.21 -10.31 -22.32
CA ALA A 112 -3.82 -11.30 -23.20
C ALA A 112 -3.93 -12.65 -22.50
N PRO A 113 -4.84 -13.55 -22.93
CA PRO A 113 -4.91 -14.92 -22.43
C PRO A 113 -3.55 -15.62 -22.49
N GLY A 114 -3.14 -16.23 -21.39
CA GLY A 114 -1.84 -16.85 -21.22
C GLY A 114 -0.81 -15.95 -20.50
N ASP A 115 -1.03 -14.64 -20.44
CA ASP A 115 -0.20 -13.75 -19.59
C ASP A 115 -0.35 -14.14 -18.12
N VAL A 116 0.66 -13.82 -17.34
CA VAL A 116 0.68 -14.12 -15.91
C VAL A 116 0.69 -12.86 -15.05
N VAL A 117 0.13 -12.98 -13.85
CA VAL A 117 0.19 -11.91 -12.86
C VAL A 117 1.13 -12.32 -11.74
N ILE A 118 2.13 -11.48 -11.50
CA ILE A 118 3.13 -11.66 -10.44
C ILE A 118 2.75 -10.75 -9.27
N LEU A 119 2.61 -11.34 -8.08
CA LEU A 119 2.58 -10.61 -6.82
C LEU A 119 4.00 -10.32 -6.39
N LEU A 120 4.31 -9.06 -6.16
CA LEU A 120 5.63 -8.54 -5.92
C LEU A 120 5.69 -7.78 -4.59
N GLY A 121 6.71 -8.03 -3.78
CA GLY A 121 7.00 -7.24 -2.59
C GLY A 121 6.67 -7.92 -1.27
N GLY A 122 5.89 -7.25 -0.41
CA GLY A 122 5.60 -7.72 0.95
C GLY A 122 4.70 -8.95 1.02
N ARG A 123 4.74 -9.64 2.16
CA ARG A 123 3.88 -10.81 2.42
C ARG A 123 2.54 -10.39 2.99
N THR A 124 1.54 -11.22 2.81
CA THR A 124 0.14 -10.99 3.20
C THR A 124 -0.11 -11.38 4.66
N GLY A 125 -0.76 -10.49 5.40
CA GLY A 125 -1.26 -10.71 6.75
C GLY A 125 -2.74 -10.29 6.87
N ARG A 126 -3.25 -10.08 8.09
CA ARG A 126 -4.61 -9.59 8.36
C ARG A 126 -4.78 -8.08 8.22
N ASP A 127 -3.82 -7.41 7.61
CA ASP A 127 -3.87 -5.95 7.44
C ASP A 127 -5.13 -5.54 6.68
N GLY A 128 -5.94 -4.66 7.25
CA GLY A 128 -7.12 -4.07 6.61
C GLY A 128 -8.30 -5.02 6.34
N VAL A 129 -8.30 -6.24 6.87
CA VAL A 129 -9.38 -7.24 6.63
C VAL A 129 -10.76 -6.73 7.09
N GLY A 130 -10.81 -5.81 8.06
CA GLY A 130 -12.03 -5.10 8.44
C GLY A 130 -12.59 -4.13 7.38
N GLY A 131 -11.88 -3.96 6.28
CA GLY A 131 -12.25 -3.14 5.12
C GLY A 131 -11.96 -1.65 5.29
N ALA A 132 -11.98 -0.92 4.17
CA ALA A 132 -11.74 0.53 4.10
C ALA A 132 -12.72 1.34 4.97
N THR A 133 -13.92 0.83 5.24
CA THR A 133 -14.89 1.41 6.17
C THR A 133 -14.37 1.48 7.60
N GLY A 134 -13.41 0.65 7.99
CA GLY A 134 -12.75 0.68 9.29
C GLY A 134 -12.10 2.03 9.58
N SER A 135 -11.50 2.67 8.57
CA SER A 135 -10.89 3.99 8.71
C SER A 135 -11.91 5.13 8.87
N SER A 136 -13.16 4.91 8.49
CA SER A 136 -14.26 5.89 8.56
C SER A 136 -15.12 5.77 9.81
N LYS A 137 -14.98 4.69 10.59
CA LYS A 137 -15.73 4.48 11.84
C LYS A 137 -15.13 5.30 12.99
N ALA A 138 -15.98 5.67 13.96
CA ALA A 138 -15.50 6.23 15.22
C ALA A 138 -14.81 5.13 16.04
N HIS A 139 -13.51 5.32 16.32
CA HIS A 139 -12.74 4.38 17.10
C HIS A 139 -12.87 4.65 18.61
N LYS A 140 -13.01 3.58 19.39
CA LYS A 140 -13.05 3.58 20.86
C LYS A 140 -11.81 2.85 21.41
N LEU A 141 -11.56 2.96 22.70
CA LEU A 141 -10.44 2.23 23.35
C LEU A 141 -10.49 0.72 23.10
N THR A 142 -11.69 0.13 23.07
CA THR A 142 -11.90 -1.28 22.73
C THR A 142 -11.48 -1.65 21.29
N SER A 143 -11.38 -0.67 20.40
CA SER A 143 -10.92 -0.92 19.03
C SER A 143 -9.45 -1.33 18.97
N LEU A 144 -8.62 -0.96 19.96
CA LEU A 144 -7.22 -1.42 20.05
C LEU A 144 -7.12 -2.91 20.31
N GLU A 145 -8.03 -3.47 21.12
CA GLU A 145 -8.05 -4.88 21.47
C GLU A 145 -8.61 -5.75 20.33
N THR A 146 -9.62 -5.24 19.62
CA THR A 146 -10.32 -5.99 18.58
C THR A 146 -9.71 -5.84 17.18
N CYS A 147 -9.11 -4.70 16.86
CA CYS A 147 -8.61 -4.38 15.52
C CYS A 147 -7.08 -4.24 15.44
N GLY A 148 -6.35 -4.54 16.51
CA GLY A 148 -4.89 -4.35 16.56
C GLY A 148 -4.12 -5.13 15.50
N ALA A 149 -4.59 -6.30 15.10
CA ALA A 149 -4.01 -7.13 14.06
C ALA A 149 -4.33 -6.60 12.63
N GLU A 150 -5.40 -5.81 12.50
CA GLU A 150 -5.87 -5.27 11.22
C GLU A 150 -5.25 -3.91 10.88
N VAL A 151 -4.52 -3.29 11.82
CA VAL A 151 -3.84 -2.02 11.56
C VAL A 151 -2.73 -2.25 10.53
N GLN A 152 -2.85 -1.59 9.39
CA GLN A 152 -1.84 -1.61 8.36
C GLN A 152 -0.52 -1.06 8.91
N LYS A 153 0.57 -1.79 8.71
CA LYS A 153 1.92 -1.41 9.12
C LYS A 153 2.82 -1.39 7.91
N GLY A 154 3.30 -0.20 7.57
CA GLY A 154 4.21 -0.01 6.45
C GLY A 154 5.59 -0.62 6.69
N ASN A 155 6.23 -1.08 5.62
CA ASN A 155 7.61 -1.56 5.58
C ASN A 155 8.39 -0.77 4.53
N ALA A 156 8.90 0.39 4.91
CA ALA A 156 9.60 1.30 4.02
C ALA A 156 10.80 0.65 3.28
N PRO A 157 11.60 -0.27 3.87
CA PRO A 157 12.63 -0.99 3.13
C PRO A 157 12.11 -1.78 1.92
N ILE A 158 10.94 -2.40 2.01
CA ILE A 158 10.30 -3.08 0.87
C ILE A 158 9.87 -2.05 -0.18
N GLU A 159 9.25 -0.95 0.23
CA GLU A 159 8.87 0.14 -0.67
C GLU A 159 10.06 0.70 -1.45
N ARG A 160 11.20 0.89 -0.79
CA ARG A 160 12.44 1.32 -1.46
C ARG A 160 12.88 0.35 -2.54
N LYS A 161 12.81 -0.96 -2.27
CA LYS A 161 13.16 -1.99 -3.26
C LYS A 161 12.21 -1.96 -4.46
N LEU A 162 10.90 -1.79 -4.21
CA LEU A 162 9.90 -1.61 -5.26
C LEU A 162 10.23 -0.39 -6.13
N GLN A 163 10.49 0.76 -5.53
CA GLN A 163 10.87 1.95 -6.27
C GLN A 163 12.13 1.74 -7.12
N ARG A 164 13.13 1.03 -6.60
CA ARG A 164 14.36 0.73 -7.34
C ARG A 164 14.09 -0.16 -8.54
N LEU A 165 13.28 -1.21 -8.39
CA LEU A 165 12.88 -2.07 -9.51
C LEU A 165 12.12 -1.28 -10.59
N PHE A 166 11.14 -0.47 -10.19
CA PHE A 166 10.32 0.33 -11.11
C PHE A 166 11.07 1.53 -11.73
N ARG A 167 12.28 1.83 -11.28
CA ARG A 167 13.16 2.81 -11.92
C ARG A 167 13.94 2.21 -13.10
N ARG A 168 14.02 0.89 -13.19
CA ARG A 168 14.73 0.18 -14.26
C ARG A 168 13.88 0.15 -15.53
N GLU A 169 14.45 0.62 -16.64
CA GLU A 169 13.80 0.56 -17.95
C GLU A 169 13.50 -0.88 -18.37
N ASP A 170 14.48 -1.77 -18.24
CA ASP A 170 14.38 -3.17 -18.64
C ASP A 170 13.25 -3.90 -17.91
N ALA A 171 13.06 -3.67 -16.61
CA ALA A 171 11.96 -4.23 -15.83
C ALA A 171 10.61 -3.60 -16.20
N CYS A 172 10.53 -2.27 -16.28
CA CYS A 172 9.28 -1.56 -16.57
C CYS A 172 8.70 -1.91 -17.95
N ARG A 173 9.55 -2.15 -18.95
CA ARG A 173 9.12 -2.51 -20.31
C ARG A 173 8.52 -3.89 -20.43
N LEU A 174 8.74 -4.78 -19.47
CA LEU A 174 8.06 -6.08 -19.42
C LEU A 174 6.63 -5.97 -18.88
N ILE A 175 6.31 -4.92 -18.12
CA ILE A 175 5.03 -4.74 -17.45
C ILE A 175 3.99 -4.20 -18.44
N LYS A 176 2.95 -4.99 -18.73
CA LYS A 176 1.78 -4.57 -19.53
C LYS A 176 0.85 -3.69 -18.71
N ARG A 177 0.42 -4.17 -17.54
CA ARG A 177 -0.39 -3.47 -16.53
C ARG A 177 0.15 -3.72 -15.14
N CYS A 178 -0.16 -2.80 -14.23
CA CYS A 178 0.27 -2.88 -12.84
C CYS A 178 -0.70 -2.14 -11.94
N ASN A 179 -0.99 -2.72 -10.78
CA ASN A 179 -1.71 -2.08 -9.68
C ASN A 179 -0.94 -2.23 -8.37
N ASP A 180 -1.13 -1.26 -7.46
CA ASP A 180 -0.76 -1.43 -6.06
C ASP A 180 -1.87 -2.16 -5.28
N PHE A 181 -1.54 -2.57 -4.06
CA PHE A 181 -2.51 -3.20 -3.16
C PHE A 181 -3.06 -2.16 -2.19
N GLY A 182 -4.32 -1.82 -2.38
CA GLY A 182 -5.13 -1.01 -1.48
C GLY A 182 -6.34 -1.78 -0.98
N ALA A 183 -7.46 -1.09 -0.82
CA ALA A 183 -8.73 -1.66 -0.40
C ALA A 183 -9.18 -2.80 -1.34
N GLY A 184 -9.61 -3.93 -0.75
CA GLY A 184 -10.03 -5.11 -1.48
C GLY A 184 -8.91 -6.09 -1.85
N GLY A 185 -7.66 -5.76 -1.50
CA GLY A 185 -6.52 -6.68 -1.54
C GLY A 185 -6.26 -7.31 -2.91
N VAL A 186 -6.05 -8.62 -2.91
CA VAL A 186 -5.79 -9.44 -4.12
C VAL A 186 -6.96 -9.34 -5.11
N SER A 187 -8.21 -9.45 -4.62
CA SER A 187 -9.40 -9.42 -5.48
C SER A 187 -9.50 -8.14 -6.31
N VAL A 188 -9.13 -6.99 -5.75
CA VAL A 188 -9.15 -5.71 -6.47
C VAL A 188 -7.88 -5.47 -7.26
N ALA A 189 -6.71 -5.53 -6.61
CA ALA A 189 -5.43 -5.21 -7.25
C ALA A 189 -5.14 -6.09 -8.48
N ILE A 190 -5.49 -7.37 -8.41
CA ILE A 190 -5.33 -8.31 -9.52
C ILE A 190 -6.55 -8.27 -10.44
N GLY A 191 -7.76 -8.25 -9.85
CA GLY A 191 -9.02 -8.29 -10.60
C GLY A 191 -9.21 -7.16 -11.61
N GLU A 192 -8.59 -5.99 -11.37
CA GLU A 192 -8.63 -4.86 -12.30
C GLU A 192 -7.62 -4.95 -13.46
N LEU A 193 -6.72 -5.94 -13.45
CA LEU A 193 -5.68 -6.02 -14.50
C LEU A 193 -6.19 -6.58 -15.83
N ALA A 194 -7.20 -7.47 -15.80
CA ALA A 194 -7.76 -8.08 -17.01
C ALA A 194 -9.21 -8.54 -16.80
N ASP A 195 -9.97 -8.66 -17.88
CA ASP A 195 -11.38 -9.11 -17.87
C ASP A 195 -11.55 -10.58 -17.43
N GLY A 196 -10.58 -11.42 -17.72
CA GLY A 196 -10.56 -12.84 -17.40
C GLY A 196 -9.33 -13.23 -16.60
N LEU A 197 -9.53 -13.83 -15.41
CA LEU A 197 -8.44 -14.15 -14.49
C LEU A 197 -8.73 -15.46 -13.72
N HIS A 198 -7.73 -16.30 -13.62
CA HIS A 198 -7.68 -17.41 -12.67
C HIS A 198 -6.62 -17.10 -11.60
N ILE A 199 -7.06 -16.83 -10.37
CA ILE A 199 -6.22 -16.44 -9.23
C ILE A 199 -6.11 -17.62 -8.27
N ASP A 200 -4.89 -18.05 -7.94
CA ASP A 200 -4.60 -19.09 -6.97
C ASP A 200 -4.13 -18.48 -5.65
N LEU A 201 -5.05 -18.37 -4.68
CA LEU A 201 -4.78 -17.79 -3.36
C LEU A 201 -3.77 -18.62 -2.54
N ASN A 202 -3.58 -19.91 -2.88
CA ASN A 202 -2.57 -20.74 -2.21
C ASN A 202 -1.14 -20.30 -2.53
N LYS A 203 -0.93 -19.62 -3.66
CA LYS A 203 0.36 -19.06 -4.07
C LYS A 203 0.65 -17.68 -3.48
N VAL A 204 -0.33 -17.06 -2.85
CA VAL A 204 -0.13 -15.76 -2.19
C VAL A 204 0.80 -15.95 -0.98
N THR A 205 1.91 -15.22 -0.98
CA THR A 205 2.91 -15.29 0.09
C THR A 205 2.35 -14.73 1.40
N ARG A 206 2.57 -15.45 2.50
CA ARG A 206 1.96 -15.17 3.82
C ARG A 206 3.00 -14.73 4.83
N LYS A 207 2.63 -13.81 5.72
CA LYS A 207 3.46 -13.41 6.87
C LYS A 207 3.51 -14.52 7.92
N TYR A 208 2.41 -15.28 8.05
CA TYR A 208 2.21 -16.36 9.04
C TYR A 208 1.12 -17.30 8.58
N GLU A 209 1.04 -18.47 9.19
CA GLU A 209 0.01 -19.47 8.93
C GLU A 209 -1.34 -19.10 9.54
N GLY A 210 -2.42 -19.76 9.08
CA GLY A 210 -3.76 -19.60 9.60
C GLY A 210 -4.57 -18.46 8.99
N LEU A 211 -4.15 -17.95 7.83
CA LEU A 211 -4.96 -17.08 7.00
C LEU A 211 -5.89 -17.95 6.13
N ASP A 212 -7.19 -17.64 6.15
CA ASP A 212 -8.15 -18.28 5.26
C ASP A 212 -8.20 -17.62 3.86
N GLY A 213 -8.97 -18.22 2.94
CA GLY A 213 -9.08 -17.74 1.57
C GLY A 213 -9.66 -16.34 1.49
N THR A 214 -10.62 -15.98 2.35
CA THR A 214 -11.21 -14.65 2.39
C THR A 214 -10.19 -13.61 2.85
N GLU A 215 -9.48 -13.91 3.93
CA GLU A 215 -8.42 -13.03 4.45
C GLU A 215 -7.32 -12.80 3.41
N LEU A 216 -6.92 -13.84 2.68
CA LEU A 216 -5.94 -13.73 1.60
C LEU A 216 -6.45 -12.87 0.44
N ALA A 217 -7.73 -13.02 0.07
CA ALA A 217 -8.35 -12.33 -1.04
C ALA A 217 -8.48 -10.81 -0.79
N ILE A 218 -8.86 -10.41 0.44
CA ILE A 218 -9.21 -9.01 0.74
C ILE A 218 -8.17 -8.26 1.58
N SER A 219 -7.09 -8.92 2.03
CA SER A 219 -6.06 -8.28 2.85
C SER A 219 -5.44 -7.07 2.13
N GLU A 220 -5.30 -5.98 2.88
CA GLU A 220 -4.68 -4.73 2.44
C GLU A 220 -3.22 -4.61 2.89
N SER A 221 -2.50 -5.72 3.05
CA SER A 221 -1.07 -5.68 3.42
C SER A 221 -0.30 -4.81 2.45
N GLN A 222 0.49 -3.90 3.02
CA GLN A 222 1.16 -2.84 2.31
C GLN A 222 2.41 -3.31 1.55
N GLU A 223 2.97 -2.42 0.72
CA GLU A 223 4.18 -2.64 -0.08
C GLU A 223 4.11 -3.87 -0.98
N ARG A 224 2.94 -4.09 -1.58
CA ARG A 224 2.72 -5.13 -2.60
C ARG A 224 2.33 -4.47 -3.91
N MET A 225 2.76 -5.07 -5.01
CA MET A 225 2.37 -4.68 -6.37
C MET A 225 1.91 -5.92 -7.12
N ALA A 226 0.88 -5.79 -7.95
CA ALA A 226 0.47 -6.80 -8.92
C ALA A 226 0.90 -6.36 -10.32
N VAL A 227 1.69 -7.17 -11.01
CA VAL A 227 2.19 -6.86 -12.35
C VAL A 227 1.77 -7.95 -13.33
N ALA A 228 1.15 -7.55 -14.44
CA ALA A 228 0.83 -8.43 -15.56
C ALA A 228 1.97 -8.38 -16.58
N VAL A 229 2.53 -9.54 -16.89
CA VAL A 229 3.61 -9.70 -17.87
C VAL A 229 3.29 -10.85 -18.83
N ALA A 230 3.93 -10.85 -20.00
CA ALA A 230 3.87 -12.01 -20.90
C ALA A 230 4.49 -13.26 -20.20
N ALA A 231 3.94 -14.43 -20.44
CA ALA A 231 4.41 -15.66 -19.78
C ALA A 231 5.91 -15.92 -20.04
N GLU A 232 6.39 -15.65 -21.24
CA GLU A 232 7.80 -15.77 -21.64
C GLU A 232 8.72 -14.76 -20.90
N ASP A 233 8.20 -13.63 -20.45
CA ASP A 233 8.95 -12.59 -19.74
C ASP A 233 8.97 -12.79 -18.22
N ALA A 234 8.14 -13.69 -17.69
CA ALA A 234 7.93 -13.84 -16.26
C ALA A 234 9.22 -14.19 -15.50
N GLU A 235 10.01 -15.13 -16.00
CA GLU A 235 11.26 -15.55 -15.36
C GLU A 235 12.28 -14.40 -15.34
N THR A 236 12.38 -13.65 -16.43
CA THR A 236 13.26 -12.47 -16.54
C THR A 236 12.84 -11.39 -15.55
N PHE A 237 11.55 -11.08 -15.46
CA PHE A 237 11.04 -10.10 -14.51
C PHE A 237 11.30 -10.52 -13.05
N MET A 238 11.04 -11.79 -12.72
CA MET A 238 11.30 -12.32 -11.37
C MET A 238 12.78 -12.29 -11.01
N LYS A 239 13.67 -12.50 -11.97
CA LYS A 239 15.12 -12.32 -11.78
C LYS A 239 15.46 -10.86 -11.44
N TYR A 240 14.89 -9.88 -12.14
CA TYR A 240 15.09 -8.47 -11.82
C TYR A 240 14.57 -8.11 -10.43
N ALA A 241 13.43 -8.69 -10.02
CA ALA A 241 12.92 -8.54 -8.66
C ALA A 241 13.90 -9.12 -7.61
N ALA A 242 14.46 -10.31 -7.87
CA ALA A 242 15.43 -10.95 -6.99
C ALA A 242 16.74 -10.15 -6.85
N GLU A 243 17.20 -9.48 -7.90
CA GLU A 243 18.35 -8.57 -7.85
C GLU A 243 18.14 -7.39 -6.90
N GLU A 244 16.89 -6.96 -6.70
CA GLU A 244 16.50 -5.96 -5.69
C GLU A 244 16.09 -6.59 -4.34
N ASN A 245 16.28 -7.89 -4.16
CA ASN A 245 15.85 -8.66 -2.98
C ASN A 245 14.35 -8.53 -2.69
N LEU A 246 13.54 -8.56 -3.73
CA LEU A 246 12.07 -8.62 -3.65
C LEU A 246 11.58 -10.04 -3.84
N GLU A 247 10.61 -10.46 -3.05
CA GLU A 247 9.84 -11.66 -3.33
C GLU A 247 8.92 -11.40 -4.53
N ALA A 248 8.84 -12.36 -5.43
CA ALA A 248 7.99 -12.31 -6.62
C ALA A 248 7.40 -13.71 -6.86
N THR A 249 6.08 -13.79 -7.00
CA THR A 249 5.38 -15.08 -7.14
C THR A 249 4.27 -14.95 -8.17
N ILE A 250 4.19 -15.88 -9.13
CA ILE A 250 3.07 -15.96 -10.08
C ILE A 250 1.85 -16.45 -9.30
N VAL A 251 0.82 -15.63 -9.21
CA VAL A 251 -0.41 -15.93 -8.45
C VAL A 251 -1.65 -16.00 -9.31
N ALA A 252 -1.60 -15.53 -10.56
CA ALA A 252 -2.73 -15.60 -11.47
C ALA A 252 -2.29 -15.78 -12.92
N THR A 253 -3.25 -16.24 -13.74
CA THR A 253 -3.11 -16.33 -15.20
C THR A 253 -4.31 -15.64 -15.83
N VAL A 254 -4.07 -14.90 -16.91
CA VAL A 254 -5.12 -14.27 -17.72
C VAL A 254 -5.79 -15.34 -18.56
N THR A 255 -7.12 -15.34 -18.60
CA THR A 255 -7.95 -16.35 -19.29
C THR A 255 -8.76 -15.73 -20.43
N GLU A 256 -9.19 -16.56 -21.40
CA GLU A 256 -10.11 -16.13 -22.46
C GLU A 256 -11.52 -15.88 -21.93
N GLU A 257 -11.95 -16.68 -20.94
CA GLU A 257 -13.23 -16.49 -20.27
C GLU A 257 -13.20 -15.18 -19.46
N LYS A 258 -14.07 -14.24 -19.81
CA LYS A 258 -14.20 -12.94 -19.11
C LYS A 258 -14.85 -13.12 -17.75
N ARG A 259 -14.14 -13.77 -16.87
CA ARG A 259 -14.53 -14.05 -15.48
C ARG A 259 -13.31 -14.06 -14.58
N MET A 260 -13.42 -13.39 -13.45
CA MET A 260 -12.48 -13.55 -12.35
C MET A 260 -12.88 -14.81 -11.54
N ARG A 261 -11.94 -15.72 -11.36
CA ARG A 261 -12.08 -16.90 -10.50
C ARG A 261 -10.94 -16.92 -9.50
N GLU A 262 -11.28 -16.95 -8.23
CA GLU A 262 -10.36 -17.16 -7.13
C GLU A 262 -10.52 -18.57 -6.59
N VAL A 263 -9.41 -19.25 -6.34
CA VAL A 263 -9.38 -20.60 -5.77
C VAL A 263 -8.47 -20.67 -4.56
N TRP A 264 -8.89 -21.42 -3.55
CA TRP A 264 -8.17 -21.60 -2.28
C TRP A 264 -8.34 -23.03 -1.78
#